data_f6d6e646bef9a6a20388ad9da4e20a2d
#
_entry.id   f6d6e646bef9a6a20388ad9da4e20a2d
#
_cell.length_a   1.000
_cell.length_b   1.000
_cell.length_c   1.000
_cell.angle_alpha   90.00
_cell.angle_beta   90.00
_cell.angle_gamma   90.00
#
_symmetry.space_group_name_H-M   'P 1'
#
loop_
_entity.id
_entity.type
_entity.pdbx_description
1 polymer ?
#
loop_
_entity_poly.entity_id
_entity_poly.type
_entity_poly.pdbx_seq_one_letter_code
_entity_poly.pdbx_strand_id
1 'polypeptide(L)'
;LRGAKIPKKGEQEMKGVITEIERFSLKDGPGIRTTVFFKGCNMACKWCHNPETLSVKPQLMVYPKNCIGCGACVKACKAGARTIENGMLHYDRSVCTDCGACAQNCFTGALVMSGKEMTVEEVMSEILQDRGYYRNSGGGVTLSGGEVSTQPEFAVELLKALKNENISTAIETNLYAPWSVYESLMPFVDLVMFDIKVFDSSAHKKWTGVSNQRILENAKRIADSGKPYLVRTPVIPGVNDNEEEIGNIAEYVGGLGGAQYYELLLFNPLGESKYDALQVKNDFAGTRPTKTEGAERLEQVAKRKSGLPVRVG
;
A
#
# COMPACT_ATOMS: atom_id res chain seq x y z
N LEU A 1 -5.33 30.99 -12.74
CA LEU A 1 -4.11 30.57 -13.45
C LEU A 1 -2.93 31.42 -12.93
N ARG A 2 -2.32 31.05 -11.83
CA ARG A 2 -1.04 31.61 -11.37
C ARG A 2 0.04 30.61 -11.74
N GLY A 3 0.99 31.09 -12.54
CA GLY A 3 2.01 30.39 -13.30
C GLY A 3 2.68 29.23 -12.58
N ALA A 4 2.63 28.08 -13.20
CA ALA A 4 3.57 26.99 -12.96
C ALA A 4 4.99 27.54 -13.17
N LYS A 5 5.85 27.43 -12.16
CA LYS A 5 7.27 27.74 -12.32
C LYS A 5 7.85 26.76 -13.33
N ILE A 6 8.28 27.25 -14.48
CA ILE A 6 9.08 26.48 -15.44
C ILE A 6 10.36 26.07 -14.71
N PRO A 7 10.68 24.75 -14.59
CA PRO A 7 11.90 24.31 -13.92
C PRO A 7 13.13 24.92 -14.62
N LYS A 8 14.09 25.36 -13.83
CA LYS A 8 15.37 25.88 -14.37
C LYS A 8 16.08 24.71 -15.07
N LYS A 9 16.59 25.00 -16.28
CA LYS A 9 17.37 24.06 -17.08
C LYS A 9 18.52 23.47 -16.25
N GLY A 10 18.39 22.17 -15.82
CA GLY A 10 19.42 21.46 -15.05
C GLY A 10 18.95 20.82 -13.74
N GLU A 11 17.78 21.13 -13.20
CA GLU A 11 17.20 20.39 -12.06
C GLU A 11 16.56 19.12 -12.61
N GLN A 12 17.07 17.97 -12.17
CA GLN A 12 16.47 16.68 -12.49
C GLN A 12 15.13 16.62 -11.75
N GLU A 13 14.05 16.58 -12.50
CA GLU A 13 12.69 16.55 -11.98
C GLU A 13 12.51 15.30 -11.09
N MET A 14 12.12 15.50 -9.83
CA MET A 14 11.96 14.41 -8.87
C MET A 14 10.80 13.51 -9.28
N LYS A 15 11.06 12.22 -9.38
CA LYS A 15 10.06 11.20 -9.75
C LYS A 15 9.91 10.17 -8.66
N GLY A 16 8.67 9.73 -8.47
CA GLY A 16 8.32 8.55 -7.68
C GLY A 16 7.78 7.44 -8.57
N VAL A 17 7.92 6.20 -8.12
CA VAL A 17 7.32 5.04 -8.78
C VAL A 17 5.99 4.74 -8.11
N ILE A 18 4.90 4.93 -8.84
CA ILE A 18 3.52 4.79 -8.37
C ILE A 18 2.89 3.58 -9.05
N THR A 19 2.23 2.72 -8.28
CA THR A 19 1.49 1.57 -8.83
C THR A 19 0.09 1.96 -9.29
N GLU A 20 -0.58 2.81 -8.50
CA GLU A 20 -1.96 3.18 -8.71
C GLU A 20 -2.28 4.51 -8.02
N ILE A 21 -3.24 5.24 -8.56
CA ILE A 21 -3.90 6.37 -7.90
C ILE A 21 -5.39 6.00 -7.84
N GLU A 22 -5.82 5.52 -6.66
CA GLU A 22 -7.20 5.13 -6.42
C GLU A 22 -8.01 6.35 -5.98
N ARG A 23 -9.00 6.69 -6.79
CA ARG A 23 -9.92 7.79 -6.52
C ARG A 23 -11.13 7.26 -5.75
N PHE A 24 -11.76 8.11 -4.94
CA PHE A 24 -12.98 7.78 -4.18
C PHE A 24 -12.80 6.67 -3.13
N SER A 25 -11.61 6.51 -2.55
CA SER A 25 -11.45 5.60 -1.43
C SER A 25 -12.23 6.08 -0.20
N LEU A 26 -12.94 5.13 0.44
CA LEU A 26 -13.74 5.34 1.65
C LEU A 26 -13.13 4.65 2.88
N LYS A 27 -12.03 3.90 2.69
CA LYS A 27 -11.42 3.09 3.75
C LYS A 27 -9.99 3.53 4.13
N ASP A 28 -9.44 4.49 3.41
CA ASP A 28 -8.07 4.95 3.60
C ASP A 28 -7.99 6.25 4.40
N GLY A 29 -8.83 6.36 5.42
CA GLY A 29 -8.93 7.50 6.33
C GLY A 29 -10.29 8.20 6.31
N PRO A 30 -10.43 9.33 7.01
CA PRO A 30 -11.70 10.05 7.12
C PRO A 30 -12.12 10.71 5.80
N GLY A 31 -13.42 10.68 5.51
CA GLY A 31 -14.01 11.29 4.32
C GLY A 31 -13.72 10.54 3.03
N ILE A 32 -13.96 11.17 1.89
CA ILE A 32 -13.61 10.64 0.56
C ILE A 32 -12.16 11.02 0.27
N ARG A 33 -11.34 10.02 -0.06
CA ARG A 33 -9.90 10.25 -0.29
C ARG A 33 -9.47 9.78 -1.67
N THR A 34 -8.36 10.33 -2.13
CA THR A 34 -7.57 9.74 -3.22
C THR A 34 -6.35 9.10 -2.59
N THR A 35 -6.16 7.80 -2.85
CA THR A 35 -5.03 7.05 -2.32
C THR A 35 -3.98 6.88 -3.40
N VAL A 36 -2.76 7.34 -3.10
CA VAL A 36 -1.59 7.19 -3.98
C VAL A 36 -0.78 6.00 -3.50
N PHE A 37 -0.76 4.93 -4.29
CA PHE A 37 -0.05 3.69 -3.97
C PHE A 37 1.39 3.73 -4.48
N PHE A 38 2.32 3.87 -3.56
CA PHE A 38 3.76 3.83 -3.83
C PHE A 38 4.22 2.41 -4.16
N LYS A 39 5.19 2.29 -5.05
CA LYS A 39 5.85 1.03 -5.37
C LYS A 39 7.15 0.89 -4.58
N GLY A 40 7.35 -0.29 -4.01
CA GLY A 40 8.43 -0.62 -3.09
C GLY A 40 7.91 -0.85 -1.68
N CYS A 41 8.34 -1.93 -1.06
CA CYS A 41 8.09 -2.22 0.35
C CYS A 41 9.35 -2.76 1.00
N ASN A 42 9.61 -2.35 2.24
CA ASN A 42 10.74 -2.81 3.06
C ASN A 42 10.39 -4.03 3.92
N MET A 43 9.19 -4.61 3.72
CA MET A 43 8.72 -5.85 4.32
C MET A 43 8.32 -6.85 3.23
N ALA A 44 8.20 -8.14 3.61
CA ALA A 44 7.80 -9.24 2.74
C ALA A 44 6.70 -10.09 3.41
N CYS A 45 5.58 -9.43 3.75
CA CYS A 45 4.44 -10.10 4.39
C CYS A 45 3.91 -11.23 3.50
N LYS A 46 3.80 -12.45 4.03
CA LYS A 46 3.38 -13.62 3.25
C LYS A 46 1.92 -13.58 2.78
N TRP A 47 1.12 -12.70 3.38
CA TRP A 47 -0.29 -12.45 3.04
C TRP A 47 -0.49 -11.12 2.30
N CYS A 48 0.54 -10.55 1.68
CA CYS A 48 0.45 -9.21 1.10
C CYS A 48 -0.70 -9.10 0.09
N HIS A 49 -1.56 -8.11 0.25
CA HIS A 49 -2.66 -7.84 -0.70
C HIS A 49 -2.17 -7.17 -1.99
N ASN A 50 -1.00 -6.53 -1.93
CA ASN A 50 -0.43 -5.78 -3.05
C ASN A 50 0.98 -6.30 -3.38
N PRO A 51 1.14 -7.59 -3.77
CA PRO A 51 2.45 -8.18 -4.05
C PRO A 51 3.19 -7.45 -5.17
N GLU A 52 2.48 -6.78 -6.06
CA GLU A 52 3.04 -5.93 -7.12
C GLU A 52 3.77 -4.70 -6.59
N THR A 53 3.56 -4.35 -5.33
CA THR A 53 4.24 -3.21 -4.70
C THR A 53 5.52 -3.60 -3.95
N LEU A 54 5.83 -4.90 -3.81
CA LEU A 54 7.01 -5.35 -3.06
C LEU A 54 8.32 -4.89 -3.70
N SER A 55 8.42 -4.96 -5.02
CA SER A 55 9.57 -4.45 -5.77
C SER A 55 9.41 -2.96 -6.05
N VAL A 56 10.47 -2.17 -5.91
CA VAL A 56 10.48 -0.76 -6.34
C VAL A 56 10.53 -0.62 -7.85
N LYS A 57 11.04 -1.64 -8.57
CA LYS A 57 11.15 -1.61 -10.04
C LYS A 57 9.80 -1.91 -10.67
N PRO A 58 9.41 -1.23 -11.76
CA PRO A 58 8.26 -1.61 -12.56
C PRO A 58 8.33 -3.08 -12.97
N GLN A 59 7.18 -3.77 -12.95
CA GLN A 59 7.08 -5.18 -13.24
C GLN A 59 5.89 -5.46 -14.16
N LEU A 60 6.05 -6.42 -15.06
CA LEU A 60 4.96 -6.86 -15.91
C LEU A 60 4.03 -7.81 -15.15
N MET A 61 2.74 -7.52 -15.19
CA MET A 61 1.65 -8.39 -14.75
C MET A 61 0.96 -9.00 -15.97
N VAL A 62 0.66 -10.30 -15.90
CA VAL A 62 0.08 -11.06 -17.01
C VAL A 62 -1.27 -11.62 -16.57
N TYR A 63 -2.33 -11.25 -17.28
CA TYR A 63 -3.71 -11.70 -17.07
C TYR A 63 -4.17 -12.54 -18.27
N PRO A 64 -3.89 -13.85 -18.32
CA PRO A 64 -4.20 -14.69 -19.49
C PRO A 64 -5.68 -14.68 -19.89
N LYS A 65 -6.60 -14.53 -18.92
CA LYS A 65 -8.04 -14.48 -19.14
C LYS A 65 -8.47 -13.32 -20.05
N ASN A 66 -7.68 -12.24 -20.10
CA ASN A 66 -7.96 -11.07 -20.94
C ASN A 66 -7.32 -11.20 -22.34
N CYS A 67 -6.57 -12.29 -22.62
CA CYS A 67 -5.85 -12.44 -23.87
C CYS A 67 -6.78 -12.92 -25.00
N ILE A 68 -6.73 -12.22 -26.13
CA ILE A 68 -7.48 -12.59 -27.38
C ILE A 68 -6.59 -13.27 -28.42
N GLY A 69 -5.36 -13.64 -28.13
CA GLY A 69 -4.46 -14.34 -29.03
C GLY A 69 -3.94 -13.53 -30.23
N CYS A 70 -3.99 -12.20 -30.22
CA CYS A 70 -3.65 -11.35 -31.37
C CYS A 70 -2.15 -11.33 -31.78
N GLY A 71 -1.25 -11.83 -30.95
CA GLY A 71 0.20 -11.92 -31.23
C GLY A 71 1.00 -10.62 -31.20
N ALA A 72 0.39 -9.45 -30.91
CA ALA A 72 1.10 -8.17 -30.89
C ALA A 72 2.27 -8.16 -29.88
N CYS A 73 2.07 -8.77 -28.70
CA CYS A 73 3.08 -8.87 -27.67
C CYS A 73 4.28 -9.76 -28.05
N VAL A 74 4.06 -10.79 -28.86
CA VAL A 74 5.12 -11.65 -29.39
C VAL A 74 6.04 -10.86 -30.32
N LYS A 75 5.44 -10.09 -31.25
CA LYS A 75 6.20 -9.22 -32.17
C LYS A 75 6.97 -8.11 -31.44
N ALA A 76 6.42 -7.59 -30.34
CA ALA A 76 7.05 -6.53 -29.55
C ALA A 76 8.17 -7.04 -28.60
N CYS A 77 8.20 -8.33 -28.27
CA CYS A 77 9.11 -8.88 -27.26
C CYS A 77 10.50 -9.21 -27.85
N LYS A 78 11.45 -8.30 -27.66
CA LYS A 78 12.84 -8.53 -28.10
C LYS A 78 13.56 -9.64 -27.32
N ALA A 79 13.13 -9.92 -26.08
CA ALA A 79 13.71 -10.96 -25.23
C ALA A 79 13.15 -12.36 -25.53
N GLY A 80 12.16 -12.50 -26.41
CA GLY A 80 11.53 -13.79 -26.73
C GLY A 80 10.69 -14.39 -25.59
N ALA A 81 10.37 -13.62 -24.56
CA ALA A 81 9.61 -14.08 -23.38
C ALA A 81 8.13 -14.39 -23.68
N ARG A 82 7.69 -14.29 -24.92
CA ARG A 82 6.27 -14.44 -25.33
C ARG A 82 6.16 -15.38 -26.51
N THR A 83 5.26 -16.37 -26.39
CA THR A 83 4.82 -17.21 -27.52
C THR A 83 3.29 -17.33 -27.48
N ILE A 84 2.69 -17.66 -28.62
CA ILE A 84 1.29 -18.04 -28.70
C ILE A 84 1.23 -19.44 -29.27
N GLU A 85 0.67 -20.37 -28.53
CA GLU A 85 0.47 -21.75 -28.90
C GLU A 85 -1.01 -22.10 -28.73
N ASN A 86 -1.65 -22.64 -29.75
CA ASN A 86 -3.08 -22.96 -29.76
C ASN A 86 -3.99 -21.78 -29.35
N GLY A 87 -3.61 -20.55 -29.72
CA GLY A 87 -4.36 -19.33 -29.39
C GLY A 87 -4.14 -18.83 -27.95
N MET A 88 -3.31 -19.51 -27.16
CA MET A 88 -3.02 -19.11 -25.77
C MET A 88 -1.65 -18.43 -25.67
N LEU A 89 -1.60 -17.37 -24.85
CA LEU A 89 -0.37 -16.67 -24.54
C LEU A 89 0.45 -17.49 -23.53
N HIS A 90 1.66 -17.85 -23.91
CA HIS A 90 2.68 -18.36 -23.02
C HIS A 90 3.67 -17.27 -22.65
N TYR A 91 4.10 -17.28 -21.40
CA TYR A 91 4.99 -16.29 -20.84
C TYR A 91 6.10 -16.95 -20.01
N ASP A 92 7.34 -16.70 -20.41
CA ASP A 92 8.51 -17.09 -19.63
C ASP A 92 9.04 -15.89 -18.84
N ARG A 93 8.79 -15.91 -17.52
CA ARG A 93 9.26 -14.87 -16.61
C ARG A 93 10.79 -14.83 -16.50
N SER A 94 11.47 -15.97 -16.68
CA SER A 94 12.91 -16.08 -16.46
C SER A 94 13.74 -15.27 -17.46
N VAL A 95 13.21 -15.07 -18.68
CA VAL A 95 13.86 -14.28 -19.73
C VAL A 95 13.25 -12.88 -19.90
N CYS A 96 12.19 -12.57 -19.16
CA CYS A 96 11.55 -11.26 -19.23
C CYS A 96 12.39 -10.18 -18.55
N THR A 97 12.55 -9.04 -19.22
CA THR A 97 13.31 -7.88 -18.72
C THR A 97 12.42 -6.77 -18.15
N ASP A 98 11.12 -7.00 -18.04
CA ASP A 98 10.12 -6.02 -17.61
C ASP A 98 10.16 -4.67 -18.38
N CYS A 99 10.58 -4.71 -19.65
CA CYS A 99 10.76 -3.49 -20.47
C CYS A 99 9.44 -2.81 -20.89
N GLY A 100 8.29 -3.43 -20.67
CA GLY A 100 6.96 -2.86 -20.93
C GLY A 100 6.49 -2.84 -22.38
N ALA A 101 7.36 -3.16 -23.38
CA ALA A 101 7.00 -3.06 -24.80
C ALA A 101 5.76 -3.89 -25.18
N CYS A 102 5.59 -5.06 -24.59
CA CYS A 102 4.42 -5.91 -24.81
C CYS A 102 3.13 -5.32 -24.18
N ALA A 103 3.23 -4.67 -23.03
CA ALA A 103 2.10 -4.02 -22.37
C ALA A 103 1.60 -2.81 -23.18
N GLN A 104 2.52 -2.01 -23.73
CA GLN A 104 2.17 -0.86 -24.59
C GLN A 104 1.40 -1.27 -25.86
N ASN A 105 1.56 -2.52 -26.30
CA ASN A 105 0.90 -3.08 -27.48
C ASN A 105 -0.31 -3.99 -27.12
N CYS A 106 -0.72 -4.05 -25.84
CA CYS A 106 -1.81 -4.91 -25.40
C CYS A 106 -3.07 -4.09 -25.10
N PHE A 107 -4.02 -4.05 -26.05
CA PHE A 107 -5.26 -3.27 -25.92
C PHE A 107 -6.31 -3.90 -24.98
N THR A 108 -6.16 -5.18 -24.63
CA THR A 108 -7.13 -5.91 -23.81
C THR A 108 -6.81 -5.88 -22.31
N GLY A 109 -5.66 -5.31 -21.92
CA GLY A 109 -5.21 -5.35 -20.53
C GLY A 109 -4.73 -6.74 -20.06
N ALA A 110 -4.46 -7.67 -21.01
CA ALA A 110 -3.85 -8.95 -20.67
C ALA A 110 -2.40 -8.80 -20.18
N LEU A 111 -1.75 -7.70 -20.55
CA LEU A 111 -0.39 -7.35 -20.16
C LEU A 111 -0.39 -5.91 -19.64
N VAL A 112 -0.02 -5.73 -18.38
CA VAL A 112 -0.03 -4.44 -17.69
C VAL A 112 1.28 -4.23 -16.97
N MET A 113 1.88 -3.05 -17.08
CA MET A 113 3.01 -2.68 -16.21
C MET A 113 2.49 -2.19 -14.86
N SER A 114 2.92 -2.83 -13.77
CA SER A 114 2.76 -2.31 -12.43
C SER A 114 3.96 -1.42 -12.10
N GLY A 115 3.68 -0.18 -11.74
CA GLY A 115 4.66 0.85 -11.48
C GLY A 115 4.93 1.74 -12.70
N LYS A 116 4.67 3.04 -12.50
CA LYS A 116 4.96 4.11 -13.47
C LYS A 116 5.76 5.18 -12.74
N GLU A 117 6.85 5.63 -13.35
CA GLU A 117 7.52 6.84 -12.88
C GLU A 117 6.61 8.04 -13.14
N MET A 118 6.35 8.83 -12.09
CA MET A 118 5.53 10.03 -12.14
C MET A 118 6.21 11.16 -11.39
N THR A 119 6.11 12.37 -11.92
CA THR A 119 6.51 13.59 -11.21
C THR A 119 5.45 13.99 -10.18
N VAL A 120 5.80 14.87 -9.26
CA VAL A 120 4.84 15.45 -8.30
C VAL A 120 3.70 16.15 -9.02
N GLU A 121 4.00 16.88 -10.10
CA GLU A 121 3.02 17.59 -10.91
C GLU A 121 2.04 16.65 -11.61
N GLU A 122 2.53 15.53 -12.15
CA GLU A 122 1.67 14.52 -12.77
C GLU A 122 0.71 13.91 -11.75
N VAL A 123 1.20 13.53 -10.55
CA VAL A 123 0.37 13.00 -9.47
C VAL A 123 -0.63 14.05 -8.98
N MET A 124 -0.21 15.31 -8.78
CA MET A 124 -1.08 16.40 -8.38
C MET A 124 -2.18 16.68 -9.41
N SER A 125 -1.88 16.56 -10.71
CA SER A 125 -2.87 16.74 -11.79
C SER A 125 -4.05 15.76 -11.66
N GLU A 126 -3.78 14.50 -11.27
CA GLU A 126 -4.82 13.50 -11.02
C GLU A 126 -5.60 13.82 -9.73
N ILE A 127 -4.89 14.14 -8.65
CA ILE A 127 -5.46 14.42 -7.33
C ILE A 127 -6.42 15.62 -7.35
N LEU A 128 -6.05 16.69 -8.05
CA LEU A 128 -6.81 17.94 -8.07
C LEU A 128 -8.18 17.81 -8.74
N GLN A 129 -8.42 16.77 -9.53
CA GLN A 129 -9.73 16.47 -10.11
C GLN A 129 -10.79 16.16 -9.02
N ASP A 130 -10.37 15.68 -7.84
CA ASP A 130 -11.24 15.29 -6.74
C ASP A 130 -11.39 16.35 -5.63
N ARG A 131 -10.83 17.54 -5.82
CA ARG A 131 -10.82 18.61 -4.81
C ARG A 131 -12.20 18.95 -4.24
N GLY A 132 -13.25 18.85 -5.06
CA GLY A 132 -14.63 19.08 -4.62
C GLY A 132 -15.10 18.06 -3.59
N TYR A 133 -14.72 16.79 -3.78
CA TYR A 133 -15.09 15.72 -2.85
C TYR A 133 -14.36 15.84 -1.52
N TYR A 134 -13.09 16.23 -1.52
CA TYR A 134 -12.33 16.44 -0.28
C TYR A 134 -12.98 17.51 0.60
N ARG A 135 -13.36 18.66 0.02
CA ARG A 135 -14.02 19.75 0.75
C ARG A 135 -15.34 19.35 1.36
N ASN A 136 -16.16 18.59 0.61
CA ASN A 136 -17.52 18.26 1.03
C ASN A 136 -17.55 17.11 2.05
N SER A 137 -16.55 16.25 2.07
CA SER A 137 -16.51 15.08 2.95
C SER A 137 -15.57 15.22 4.15
N GLY A 138 -14.74 16.27 4.19
CA GLY A 138 -13.62 16.37 5.12
C GLY A 138 -12.49 15.36 4.80
N GLY A 139 -12.45 14.85 3.56
CA GLY A 139 -11.44 13.91 3.08
C GLY A 139 -10.16 14.59 2.60
N GLY A 140 -9.41 13.93 1.74
CA GLY A 140 -8.13 14.43 1.23
C GLY A 140 -7.33 13.39 0.48
N VAL A 141 -6.04 13.32 0.72
CA VAL A 141 -5.13 12.37 0.07
C VAL A 141 -4.43 11.48 1.09
N THR A 142 -4.34 10.21 0.77
CA THR A 142 -3.57 9.23 1.56
C THR A 142 -2.40 8.71 0.71
N LEU A 143 -1.20 8.76 1.25
CA LEU A 143 -0.05 8.07 0.67
C LEU A 143 0.06 6.69 1.30
N SER A 144 -0.01 5.65 0.47
CA SER A 144 -0.06 4.24 0.85
C SER A 144 0.74 3.39 -0.14
N GLY A 145 0.36 2.13 -0.37
CA GLY A 145 0.89 1.27 -1.41
C GLY A 145 1.69 0.10 -0.89
N GLY A 146 2.97 -0.01 -1.28
CA GLY A 146 3.92 -0.90 -0.62
C GLY A 146 4.30 -0.33 0.74
N GLU A 147 5.11 0.72 0.70
CA GLU A 147 5.47 1.48 1.90
C GLU A 147 5.94 2.89 1.51
N VAL A 148 5.31 3.90 2.04
CA VAL A 148 5.62 5.32 1.75
C VAL A 148 7.06 5.70 2.07
N SER A 149 7.63 5.10 3.13
CA SER A 149 9.00 5.35 3.59
C SER A 149 10.09 4.79 2.67
N THR A 150 9.74 4.09 1.58
CA THR A 150 10.71 3.61 0.59
C THR A 150 11.11 4.65 -0.46
N GLN A 151 10.34 5.74 -0.55
CA GLN A 151 10.58 6.86 -1.46
C GLN A 151 10.38 8.19 -0.72
N PRO A 152 11.16 8.45 0.35
CA PRO A 152 10.86 9.51 1.32
C PRO A 152 10.96 10.91 0.72
N GLU A 153 11.91 11.18 -0.17
CA GLU A 153 12.09 12.49 -0.80
C GLU A 153 10.88 12.84 -1.67
N PHE A 154 10.42 11.89 -2.48
CA PHE A 154 9.22 12.08 -3.31
C PHE A 154 7.96 12.26 -2.45
N ALA A 155 7.82 11.46 -1.39
CA ALA A 155 6.69 11.58 -0.46
C ALA A 155 6.66 12.95 0.23
N VAL A 156 7.80 13.48 0.67
CA VAL A 156 7.90 14.82 1.27
C VAL A 156 7.46 15.90 0.28
N GLU A 157 7.96 15.87 -0.95
CA GLU A 157 7.61 16.89 -1.96
C GLU A 157 6.13 16.80 -2.36
N LEU A 158 5.57 15.60 -2.50
CA LEU A 158 4.14 15.43 -2.77
C LEU A 158 3.28 15.93 -1.60
N LEU A 159 3.63 15.61 -0.35
CA LEU A 159 2.94 16.11 0.83
C LEU A 159 3.00 17.64 0.93
N LYS A 160 4.15 18.28 0.63
CA LYS A 160 4.27 19.74 0.57
C LYS A 160 3.35 20.33 -0.48
N ALA A 161 3.30 19.74 -1.68
CA ALA A 161 2.42 20.19 -2.75
C ALA A 161 0.94 20.11 -2.33
N LEU A 162 0.53 19.03 -1.67
CA LEU A 162 -0.81 18.85 -1.12
C LEU A 162 -1.15 19.91 -0.06
N LYS A 163 -0.21 20.20 0.85
CA LYS A 163 -0.41 21.24 1.89
C LYS A 163 -0.53 22.63 1.26
N ASN A 164 0.21 22.96 0.22
CA ASN A 164 0.11 24.22 -0.51
C ASN A 164 -1.26 24.42 -1.17
N GLU A 165 -1.95 23.29 -1.51
CA GLU A 165 -3.32 23.29 -2.02
C GLU A 165 -4.40 23.20 -0.92
N ASN A 166 -4.02 23.24 0.36
CA ASN A 166 -4.89 23.07 1.52
C ASN A 166 -5.68 21.74 1.48
N ILE A 167 -5.05 20.67 1.01
CA ILE A 167 -5.62 19.32 1.00
C ILE A 167 -5.17 18.59 2.26
N SER A 168 -6.11 17.92 2.95
CA SER A 168 -5.82 17.07 4.11
C SER A 168 -4.99 15.86 3.69
N THR A 169 -3.94 15.57 4.46
CA THR A 169 -2.94 14.55 4.15
C THR A 169 -2.95 13.43 5.18
N ALA A 170 -2.87 12.20 4.72
CA ALA A 170 -2.66 11.04 5.56
C ALA A 170 -1.56 10.15 4.99
N ILE A 171 -0.92 9.37 5.84
CA ILE A 171 -0.02 8.29 5.42
C ILE A 171 -0.48 6.97 6.02
N GLU A 172 -0.37 5.90 5.24
CA GLU A 172 -0.40 4.52 5.72
C GLU A 172 1.02 3.96 5.70
N THR A 173 1.46 3.39 6.81
CA THR A 173 2.84 2.93 6.94
C THR A 173 2.96 1.71 7.86
N ASN A 174 3.93 0.86 7.56
CA ASN A 174 4.31 -0.25 8.40
C ASN A 174 5.31 0.12 9.51
N LEU A 175 5.73 1.37 9.58
CA LEU A 175 6.69 1.94 10.55
C LEU A 175 8.09 1.26 10.60
N TYR A 176 8.50 0.52 9.58
CA TYR A 176 9.78 -0.19 9.56
C TYR A 176 10.92 0.60 8.89
N ALA A 177 10.93 1.90 8.93
CA ALA A 177 12.05 2.73 8.47
C ALA A 177 12.78 3.40 9.65
N PRO A 178 13.99 3.94 9.46
CA PRO A 178 14.62 4.82 10.46
C PRO A 178 13.70 5.99 10.82
N TRP A 179 13.72 6.42 12.07
CA TRP A 179 12.86 7.52 12.53
C TRP A 179 13.03 8.82 11.74
N SER A 180 14.25 9.13 11.30
CA SER A 180 14.55 10.32 10.49
C SER A 180 13.69 10.43 9.23
N VAL A 181 13.26 9.30 8.66
CA VAL A 181 12.34 9.29 7.51
C VAL A 181 10.97 9.83 7.94
N TYR A 182 10.40 9.29 9.02
CA TYR A 182 9.09 9.78 9.51
C TYR A 182 9.17 11.22 9.99
N GLU A 183 10.26 11.59 10.67
CA GLU A 183 10.51 12.96 11.12
C GLU A 183 10.47 13.96 9.96
N SER A 184 10.95 13.58 8.77
CA SER A 184 10.87 14.42 7.57
C SER A 184 9.46 14.54 6.98
N LEU A 185 8.60 13.53 7.15
CA LEU A 185 7.22 13.49 6.67
C LEU A 185 6.26 14.24 7.60
N MET A 186 6.46 14.11 8.93
CA MET A 186 5.55 14.57 9.97
C MET A 186 5.09 16.03 9.84
N PRO A 187 5.93 17.03 9.44
CA PRO A 187 5.47 18.41 9.29
C PRO A 187 4.31 18.57 8.30
N PHE A 188 4.17 17.64 7.35
CA PHE A 188 3.23 17.72 6.24
C PHE A 188 2.08 16.69 6.34
N VAL A 189 2.03 15.90 7.42
CA VAL A 189 1.02 14.86 7.65
C VAL A 189 0.01 15.31 8.70
N ASP A 190 -1.29 15.16 8.41
CA ASP A 190 -2.38 15.46 9.34
C ASP A 190 -2.86 14.21 10.09
N LEU A 191 -2.73 13.02 9.50
CA LEU A 191 -3.15 11.75 10.10
C LEU A 191 -2.13 10.64 9.76
N VAL A 192 -1.70 9.90 10.77
CA VAL A 192 -0.87 8.70 10.58
C VAL A 192 -1.72 7.46 10.81
N MET A 193 -1.75 6.56 9.85
CA MET A 193 -2.33 5.23 9.96
C MET A 193 -1.19 4.21 9.90
N PHE A 194 -1.10 3.35 10.90
CA PHE A 194 -0.02 2.37 10.90
C PHE A 194 -0.45 1.00 11.40
N ASP A 195 0.30 -0.02 10.98
CA ASP A 195 -0.03 -1.40 11.29
C ASP A 195 0.84 -1.98 12.40
N ILE A 196 0.22 -2.61 13.39
CA ILE A 196 0.85 -3.61 14.25
C ILE A 196 0.35 -4.99 13.81
N LYS A 197 1.20 -5.74 13.11
CA LYS A 197 0.75 -6.95 12.40
C LYS A 197 0.81 -8.21 13.27
N VAL A 198 1.88 -8.39 14.02
CA VAL A 198 2.13 -9.50 14.95
C VAL A 198 2.94 -8.96 16.12
N PHE A 199 2.59 -9.32 17.36
CA PHE A 199 3.24 -8.79 18.55
C PHE A 199 4.53 -9.54 18.92
N ASP A 200 4.52 -10.89 18.86
CA ASP A 200 5.72 -11.67 19.03
C ASP A 200 6.75 -11.38 17.95
N SER A 201 7.96 -10.97 18.34
CA SER A 201 8.98 -10.51 17.40
C SER A 201 9.50 -11.62 16.48
N SER A 202 9.57 -12.84 16.98
CA SER A 202 10.04 -13.99 16.21
C SER A 202 8.99 -14.41 15.18
N ALA A 203 7.72 -14.44 15.58
CA ALA A 203 6.59 -14.68 14.70
C ALA A 203 6.46 -13.56 13.67
N HIS A 204 6.61 -12.28 14.08
CA HIS A 204 6.61 -11.14 13.16
C HIS A 204 7.68 -11.32 12.08
N LYS A 205 8.93 -11.64 12.47
CA LYS A 205 10.01 -11.90 11.52
C LYS A 205 9.72 -13.07 10.58
N LYS A 206 9.15 -14.16 11.10
CA LYS A 206 8.77 -15.34 10.30
C LYS A 206 7.76 -14.97 9.21
N TRP A 207 6.79 -14.12 9.53
CA TRP A 207 5.66 -13.84 8.66
C TRP A 207 5.79 -12.60 7.78
N THR A 208 6.65 -11.64 8.19
CA THR A 208 6.81 -10.35 7.49
C THR A 208 8.23 -10.11 6.97
N GLY A 209 9.17 -10.98 7.32
CA GLY A 209 10.58 -10.87 6.95
C GLY A 209 11.44 -10.02 7.90
N VAL A 210 10.82 -9.26 8.82
CA VAL A 210 11.52 -8.33 9.71
C VAL A 210 11.03 -8.44 11.16
N SER A 211 11.86 -8.07 12.15
CA SER A 211 11.42 -7.95 13.54
C SER A 211 10.55 -6.70 13.75
N ASN A 212 9.68 -6.71 14.76
CA ASN A 212 8.78 -5.59 15.04
C ASN A 212 9.37 -4.53 16.00
N GLN A 213 10.57 -4.71 16.54
CA GLN A 213 11.15 -3.80 17.54
C GLN A 213 11.13 -2.34 17.07
N ARG A 214 11.67 -2.06 15.87
CA ARG A 214 11.67 -0.72 15.30
C ARG A 214 10.26 -0.18 15.08
N ILE A 215 9.31 -1.05 14.69
CA ILE A 215 7.91 -0.69 14.47
C ILE A 215 7.29 -0.21 15.78
N LEU A 216 7.47 -0.96 16.88
CA LEU A 216 6.96 -0.59 18.20
C LEU A 216 7.61 0.69 18.72
N GLU A 217 8.94 0.86 18.55
CA GLU A 217 9.64 2.08 18.91
C GLU A 217 9.10 3.30 18.14
N ASN A 218 8.92 3.16 16.83
CA ASN A 218 8.38 4.23 15.99
C ASN A 218 6.90 4.53 16.32
N ALA A 219 6.09 3.51 16.61
CA ALA A 219 4.71 3.70 17.06
C ALA A 219 4.63 4.56 18.32
N LYS A 220 5.52 4.31 19.29
CA LYS A 220 5.62 5.15 20.48
C LYS A 220 6.00 6.60 20.13
N ARG A 221 6.98 6.80 19.26
CA ARG A 221 7.40 8.14 18.82
C ARG A 221 6.27 8.88 18.08
N ILE A 222 5.43 8.18 17.28
CA ILE A 222 4.24 8.76 16.67
C ILE A 222 3.27 9.20 17.77
N ALA A 223 2.98 8.36 18.75
CA ALA A 223 2.10 8.72 19.87
C ALA A 223 2.64 9.94 20.66
N ASP A 224 3.92 9.96 20.96
CA ASP A 224 4.59 11.06 21.68
C ASP A 224 4.64 12.37 20.86
N SER A 225 4.49 12.31 19.53
CA SER A 225 4.54 13.49 18.64
C SER A 225 3.29 14.37 18.73
N GLY A 226 2.20 13.88 19.34
CA GLY A 226 0.90 14.56 19.40
C GLY A 226 0.15 14.62 18.05
N LYS A 227 0.65 13.99 17.00
CA LYS A 227 -0.07 13.89 15.72
C LYS A 227 -1.28 12.95 15.86
N PRO A 228 -2.42 13.26 15.25
CA PRO A 228 -3.53 12.33 15.14
C PRO A 228 -3.08 11.01 14.49
N TYR A 229 -3.44 9.89 15.11
CA TYR A 229 -3.13 8.59 14.53
C TYR A 229 -4.22 7.55 14.84
N LEU A 230 -4.23 6.50 14.04
CA LEU A 230 -4.97 5.28 14.30
C LEU A 230 -4.09 4.07 14.04
N VAL A 231 -4.42 2.96 14.69
CA VAL A 231 -3.69 1.71 14.57
C VAL A 231 -4.55 0.68 13.86
N ARG A 232 -3.94 -0.09 12.96
CA ARG A 232 -4.57 -1.17 12.22
C ARG A 232 -3.87 -2.50 12.49
N THR A 233 -4.63 -3.58 12.51
CA THR A 233 -4.07 -4.93 12.52
C THR A 233 -4.77 -5.76 11.46
N PRO A 234 -4.06 -6.19 10.42
CA PRO A 234 -4.59 -7.22 9.52
C PRO A 234 -4.72 -8.54 10.28
N VAL A 235 -5.93 -9.06 10.36
CA VAL A 235 -6.25 -10.33 11.05
C VAL A 235 -6.13 -11.47 10.04
N ILE A 236 -5.07 -12.27 10.19
CA ILE A 236 -4.68 -13.29 9.21
C ILE A 236 -4.91 -14.68 9.77
N PRO A 237 -5.76 -15.51 9.11
CA PRO A 237 -6.04 -16.87 9.56
C PRO A 237 -4.79 -17.71 9.76
N GLY A 238 -4.66 -18.32 10.95
CA GLY A 238 -3.53 -19.16 11.34
C GLY A 238 -2.23 -18.40 11.65
N VAL A 239 -2.29 -17.06 11.73
CA VAL A 239 -1.14 -16.22 12.10
C VAL A 239 -1.40 -15.47 13.40
N ASN A 240 -2.38 -14.59 13.41
CA ASN A 240 -2.70 -13.71 14.52
C ASN A 240 -4.20 -13.66 14.85
N ASP A 241 -5.02 -14.54 14.23
CA ASP A 241 -6.47 -14.61 14.39
C ASP A 241 -6.90 -15.35 15.69
N ASN A 242 -6.21 -15.08 16.78
CA ASN A 242 -6.47 -15.65 18.09
C ASN A 242 -6.51 -14.56 19.18
N GLU A 243 -7.20 -14.86 20.30
CA GLU A 243 -7.47 -13.91 21.37
C GLU A 243 -6.20 -13.45 22.10
N GLU A 244 -5.19 -14.31 22.21
CA GLU A 244 -3.93 -13.98 22.88
C GLU A 244 -3.15 -12.92 22.08
N GLU A 245 -2.96 -13.16 20.78
CA GLU A 245 -2.19 -12.29 19.92
C GLU A 245 -2.88 -10.92 19.73
N ILE A 246 -4.19 -10.93 19.42
CA ILE A 246 -4.97 -9.68 19.32
C ILE A 246 -5.03 -8.98 20.68
N GLY A 247 -5.11 -9.71 21.78
CA GLY A 247 -5.07 -9.15 23.13
C GLY A 247 -3.76 -8.45 23.45
N ASN A 248 -2.62 -9.04 23.10
CA ASN A 248 -1.28 -8.45 23.29
C ASN A 248 -1.09 -7.18 22.46
N ILE A 249 -1.51 -7.21 21.17
CA ILE A 249 -1.48 -6.02 20.32
C ILE A 249 -2.37 -4.92 20.91
N ALA A 250 -3.61 -5.26 21.29
CA ALA A 250 -4.58 -4.30 21.82
C ALA A 250 -4.10 -3.64 23.12
N GLU A 251 -3.49 -4.40 24.03
CA GLU A 251 -2.91 -3.89 25.26
C GLU A 251 -1.77 -2.90 24.98
N TYR A 252 -0.88 -3.24 24.05
CA TYR A 252 0.16 -2.34 23.60
C TYR A 252 -0.42 -1.05 22.98
N VAL A 253 -1.41 -1.18 22.07
CA VAL A 253 -2.06 -0.03 21.40
C VAL A 253 -2.75 0.88 22.43
N GLY A 254 -3.44 0.31 23.41
CA GLY A 254 -4.05 1.06 24.52
C GLY A 254 -3.02 1.81 25.37
N GLY A 255 -1.86 1.18 25.59
CA GLY A 255 -0.74 1.78 26.32
C GLY A 255 -0.04 2.94 25.61
N LEU A 256 -0.17 3.07 24.28
CA LEU A 256 0.39 4.21 23.55
C LEU A 256 -0.30 5.53 23.92
N GLY A 257 -1.61 5.52 24.19
CA GLY A 257 -2.42 6.70 24.46
C GLY A 257 -2.66 7.58 23.23
N GLY A 258 -3.85 8.17 23.10
CA GLY A 258 -4.16 9.14 22.06
C GLY A 258 -4.54 8.59 20.69
N ALA A 259 -4.57 7.28 20.46
CA ALA A 259 -5.11 6.70 19.23
C ALA A 259 -6.60 7.04 19.09
N GLN A 260 -7.03 7.47 17.90
CA GLN A 260 -8.44 7.80 17.65
C GLN A 260 -9.34 6.57 17.74
N TYR A 261 -8.88 5.45 17.20
CA TYR A 261 -9.49 4.12 17.28
C TYR A 261 -8.47 3.04 16.88
N TYR A 262 -8.83 1.80 17.19
CA TYR A 262 -8.11 0.62 16.75
C TYR A 262 -8.95 -0.13 15.71
N GLU A 263 -8.35 -0.58 14.61
CA GLU A 263 -9.06 -1.23 13.51
C GLU A 263 -8.50 -2.63 13.23
N LEU A 264 -9.38 -3.61 13.23
CA LEU A 264 -9.09 -4.98 12.81
C LEU A 264 -9.50 -5.15 11.34
N LEU A 265 -8.53 -5.37 10.45
CA LEU A 265 -8.76 -5.58 9.03
C LEU A 265 -8.82 -7.07 8.74
N LEU A 266 -10.00 -7.61 8.49
CA LEU A 266 -10.15 -9.04 8.24
C LEU A 266 -9.52 -9.43 6.91
N PHE A 267 -8.80 -10.58 6.92
CA PHE A 267 -8.22 -11.14 5.71
C PHE A 267 -9.28 -11.40 4.66
N ASN A 268 -8.99 -11.01 3.42
CA ASN A 268 -9.76 -11.36 2.24
C ASN A 268 -8.82 -11.86 1.11
N PRO A 269 -9.25 -12.78 0.23
CA PRO A 269 -8.42 -13.39 -0.79
C PRO A 269 -8.31 -12.56 -2.09
N LEU A 270 -8.76 -11.30 -2.12
CA LEU A 270 -8.83 -10.49 -3.34
C LEU A 270 -7.47 -10.24 -4.00
N GLY A 271 -6.36 -10.39 -3.26
CA GLY A 271 -5.01 -10.28 -3.79
C GLY A 271 -4.54 -11.47 -4.64
N GLU A 272 -5.25 -12.62 -4.65
CA GLU A 272 -4.77 -13.85 -5.32
C GLU A 272 -4.47 -13.66 -6.80
N SER A 273 -5.33 -12.96 -7.53
CA SER A 273 -5.14 -12.70 -8.97
C SER A 273 -3.85 -11.90 -9.28
N LYS A 274 -3.36 -11.11 -8.34
CA LYS A 274 -2.11 -10.34 -8.49
C LYS A 274 -0.88 -11.25 -8.37
N TYR A 275 -0.93 -12.25 -7.47
CA TYR A 275 0.13 -13.27 -7.36
C TYR A 275 0.22 -14.09 -8.64
N ASP A 276 -0.91 -14.53 -9.20
CA ASP A 276 -0.98 -15.24 -10.47
C ASP A 276 -0.41 -14.39 -11.60
N ALA A 277 -0.81 -13.11 -11.67
CA ALA A 277 -0.35 -12.18 -12.70
C ALA A 277 1.16 -11.91 -12.63
N LEU A 278 1.75 -11.95 -11.45
CA LEU A 278 3.19 -11.83 -11.22
C LEU A 278 3.92 -13.17 -11.36
N GLN A 279 3.21 -14.31 -11.42
CA GLN A 279 3.76 -15.67 -11.37
C GLN A 279 4.64 -15.89 -10.12
N VAL A 280 4.20 -15.41 -8.98
CA VAL A 280 4.87 -15.60 -7.69
C VAL A 280 4.01 -16.45 -6.76
N LYS A 281 4.65 -17.14 -5.81
CA LYS A 281 3.97 -18.00 -4.87
C LYS A 281 3.10 -17.17 -3.93
N ASN A 282 1.83 -17.57 -3.75
CA ASN A 282 0.95 -17.09 -2.70
C ASN A 282 0.89 -18.11 -1.56
N ASP A 283 1.46 -17.81 -0.39
CA ASP A 283 1.44 -18.70 0.76
C ASP A 283 0.05 -18.82 1.41
N PHE A 284 -0.89 -17.92 1.07
CA PHE A 284 -2.26 -17.87 1.57
C PHE A 284 -3.31 -18.18 0.49
N ALA A 285 -2.91 -18.79 -0.64
CA ALA A 285 -3.84 -19.20 -1.68
C ALA A 285 -4.93 -20.14 -1.10
N GLY A 286 -6.21 -19.88 -1.43
CA GLY A 286 -7.36 -20.64 -0.96
C GLY A 286 -7.70 -20.46 0.53
N THR A 287 -7.02 -19.56 1.24
CA THR A 287 -7.35 -19.25 2.64
C THR A 287 -8.68 -18.51 2.69
N ARG A 288 -9.58 -18.98 3.58
CA ARG A 288 -10.88 -18.33 3.80
C ARG A 288 -10.77 -17.23 4.85
N PRO A 289 -11.56 -16.14 4.71
CA PRO A 289 -11.65 -15.10 5.72
C PRO A 289 -12.07 -15.66 7.09
N THR A 290 -11.68 -14.97 8.16
CA THR A 290 -12.18 -15.26 9.51
C THR A 290 -13.70 -15.15 9.53
N LYS A 291 -14.38 -16.16 10.12
CA LYS A 291 -15.84 -16.16 10.24
C LYS A 291 -16.32 -15.02 11.14
N THR A 292 -17.53 -14.55 10.92
CA THR A 292 -18.15 -13.44 11.66
C THR A 292 -18.05 -13.61 13.19
N GLU A 293 -18.41 -14.79 13.71
CA GLU A 293 -18.34 -15.10 15.15
C GLU A 293 -16.91 -15.02 15.72
N GLY A 294 -15.91 -15.40 14.91
CA GLY A 294 -14.50 -15.24 15.26
C GLY A 294 -14.10 -13.77 15.30
N ALA A 295 -14.51 -12.99 14.30
CA ALA A 295 -14.25 -11.56 14.22
C ALA A 295 -14.88 -10.80 15.41
N GLU A 296 -16.12 -11.10 15.78
CA GLU A 296 -16.81 -10.50 16.93
C GLU A 296 -16.07 -10.80 18.26
N ARG A 297 -15.58 -12.01 18.44
CA ARG A 297 -14.77 -12.35 19.64
C ARG A 297 -13.47 -11.55 19.69
N LEU A 298 -12.76 -11.45 18.58
CA LEU A 298 -11.52 -10.67 18.50
C LEU A 298 -11.78 -9.17 18.75
N GLU A 299 -12.89 -8.64 18.24
CA GLU A 299 -13.31 -7.27 18.49
C GLU A 299 -13.57 -7.02 19.99
N GLN A 300 -14.24 -7.94 20.68
CA GLN A 300 -14.49 -7.82 22.13
C GLN A 300 -13.19 -7.87 22.93
N VAL A 301 -12.26 -8.73 22.56
CA VAL A 301 -10.92 -8.79 23.18
C VAL A 301 -10.18 -7.49 22.97
N ALA A 302 -10.16 -6.99 21.72
CA ALA A 302 -9.49 -5.75 21.36
C ALA A 302 -10.07 -4.54 22.14
N LYS A 303 -11.39 -4.41 22.23
CA LYS A 303 -12.08 -3.35 23.02
C LYS A 303 -11.69 -3.42 24.51
N ARG A 304 -11.77 -4.60 25.11
CA ARG A 304 -11.49 -4.79 26.54
C ARG A 304 -10.04 -4.49 26.89
N LYS A 305 -9.09 -4.90 26.02
CA LYS A 305 -7.65 -4.76 26.27
C LYS A 305 -7.11 -3.39 25.92
N SER A 306 -7.58 -2.77 24.85
CA SER A 306 -7.10 -1.44 24.45
C SER A 306 -7.79 -0.29 25.18
N GLY A 307 -9.03 -0.48 25.62
CA GLY A 307 -9.86 0.63 26.14
C GLY A 307 -10.28 1.66 25.07
N LEU A 308 -10.04 1.37 23.79
CA LEU A 308 -10.32 2.25 22.66
C LEU A 308 -11.62 1.84 21.92
N PRO A 309 -12.21 2.77 21.13
CA PRO A 309 -13.15 2.37 20.10
C PRO A 309 -12.47 1.41 19.11
N VAL A 310 -13.10 0.26 18.86
CA VAL A 310 -12.59 -0.73 17.89
C VAL A 310 -13.54 -0.83 16.71
N ARG A 311 -12.97 -0.90 15.51
CA ARG A 311 -13.70 -1.13 14.25
C ARG A 311 -13.25 -2.44 13.64
N VAL A 312 -14.14 -3.10 12.89
CA VAL A 312 -13.82 -4.29 12.10
C VAL A 312 -14.16 -3.97 10.64
N GLY A 313 -13.16 -4.10 9.75
CA GLY A 313 -13.26 -3.76 8.34
C GLY A 313 -13.08 -4.96 7.40
#